data_40eb8a0aac7554285fc8735f27e9a716
#
_entry.id   40eb8a0aac7554285fc8735f27e9a716
#
_cell.length_a   1.000
_cell.length_b   1.000
_cell.length_c   1.000
_cell.angle_alpha   90.00
_cell.angle_beta   90.00
_cell.angle_gamma   90.00
#
_symmetry.space_group_name_H-M   'P 1'
#
loop_
_entity.id
_entity.type
_entity.pdbx_description
1 polymer ?
#
loop_
_entity_poly.entity_id
_entity_poly.type
_entity_poly.pdbx_seq_one_letter_code
_entity_poly.pdbx_strand_id
1 'polypeptide(L)'
;MNLDKKSLVILSLMYIYLPIVIFLGTWTRPYIALACIGVLFLCALRCIRSSRNPSGQAADGNIQTGLWTVLGSLLFFIAIGYYAGYGRFADQPFDWYKHNAIMADLTSRPWPVYYTNRNEYSMLTYYIAQYIVPSAIGKIFGSFRCTESALYAWNILGIFLVFLHMISYLKSKSSGGQILCALAIPLFSLPVALSKLILKYFT
;
A
#
# COMPACT_ATOMS: atom_id res chain seq x y z
N MET A 1 3.64 -24.01 -3.10
CA MET A 1 4.66 -22.97 -2.86
C MET A 1 4.76 -22.74 -1.36
N ASN A 2 5.97 -22.79 -0.82
CA ASN A 2 6.20 -22.49 0.59
C ASN A 2 6.74 -21.07 0.69
N LEU A 3 5.97 -20.17 1.26
CA LEU A 3 6.39 -18.78 1.47
C LEU A 3 6.91 -18.65 2.91
N ASP A 4 8.15 -18.19 3.04
CA ASP A 4 8.76 -17.96 4.34
C ASP A 4 8.09 -16.76 5.03
N LYS A 5 7.57 -16.97 6.24
CA LYS A 5 6.92 -15.94 7.05
C LYS A 5 7.83 -14.75 7.33
N LYS A 6 9.14 -14.98 7.47
CA LYS A 6 10.12 -13.91 7.67
C LYS A 6 10.22 -13.00 6.44
N SER A 7 10.26 -13.60 5.25
CA SER A 7 10.28 -12.83 3.99
C SER A 7 9.02 -11.97 3.84
N LEU A 8 7.86 -12.50 4.23
CA LEU A 8 6.61 -11.74 4.25
C LEU A 8 6.68 -10.54 5.21
N VAL A 9 7.19 -10.75 6.43
CA VAL A 9 7.36 -9.66 7.40
C VAL A 9 8.33 -8.58 6.89
N ILE A 10 9.46 -8.97 6.31
CA ILE A 10 10.43 -8.03 5.74
C ILE A 10 9.79 -7.22 4.62
N LEU A 11 9.09 -7.86 3.67
CA LEU A 11 8.44 -7.19 2.55
C LEU A 11 7.36 -6.21 3.04
N SER A 12 6.59 -6.59 4.06
CA SER A 12 5.57 -5.72 4.65
C SER A 12 6.18 -4.52 5.38
N LEU A 13 7.28 -4.72 6.11
CA LEU A 13 8.01 -3.63 6.73
C LEU A 13 8.58 -2.67 5.67
N MET A 14 9.14 -3.18 4.58
CA MET A 14 9.60 -2.35 3.47
C MET A 14 8.45 -1.54 2.85
N TYR A 15 7.30 -2.18 2.63
CA TYR A 15 6.11 -1.51 2.09
C TYR A 15 5.64 -0.35 2.98
N ILE A 16 5.61 -0.54 4.30
CA ILE A 16 5.15 0.49 5.25
C ILE A 16 6.23 1.56 5.49
N TYR A 17 7.49 1.17 5.60
CA TYR A 17 8.57 2.09 5.99
C TYR A 17 9.06 2.96 4.84
N LEU A 18 9.01 2.46 3.61
CA LEU A 18 9.51 3.20 2.45
C LEU A 18 8.86 4.59 2.30
N PRO A 19 7.52 4.74 2.29
CA PRO A 19 6.92 6.07 2.23
C PRO A 19 7.26 6.95 3.44
N ILE A 20 7.39 6.36 4.65
CA ILE A 20 7.74 7.10 5.85
C ILE A 20 9.18 7.62 5.78
N VAL A 21 10.12 6.79 5.34
CA VAL A 21 11.54 7.17 5.20
C VAL A 21 11.70 8.27 4.15
N ILE A 22 11.02 8.16 3.01
CA ILE A 22 11.04 9.20 1.97
C ILE A 22 10.44 10.49 2.53
N PHE A 23 9.31 10.43 3.21
CA PHE A 23 8.69 11.59 3.83
C PHE A 23 9.62 12.27 4.83
N LEU A 24 10.17 11.52 5.78
CA LEU A 24 11.10 12.06 6.78
C LEU A 24 12.32 12.70 6.13
N GLY A 25 12.92 12.06 5.14
CA GLY A 25 14.10 12.58 4.45
C GLY A 25 13.86 13.82 3.61
N THR A 26 12.61 14.08 3.20
CA THR A 26 12.29 15.18 2.27
C THR A 26 11.44 16.29 2.89
N TRP A 27 10.63 16.01 3.92
CA TRP A 27 9.73 16.98 4.58
C TRP A 27 10.23 17.46 5.94
N THR A 28 11.23 16.80 6.53
CA THR A 28 11.71 17.18 7.86
C THR A 28 13.16 17.64 7.85
N ARG A 29 13.60 18.29 8.93
CA ARG A 29 15.00 18.70 9.08
C ARG A 29 15.91 17.47 9.20
N PRO A 30 17.13 17.47 8.61
CA PRO A 30 17.97 16.27 8.51
C PRO A 30 18.24 15.57 9.85
N TYR A 31 18.43 16.32 10.93
CA TYR A 31 18.70 15.73 12.26
C TYR A 31 17.47 15.02 12.83
N ILE A 32 16.24 15.54 12.56
CA ILE A 32 14.99 14.88 12.96
C ILE A 32 14.77 13.61 12.11
N ALA A 33 15.00 13.72 10.79
CA ALA A 33 14.92 12.59 9.87
C ALA A 33 15.83 11.44 10.32
N LEU A 34 17.11 11.73 10.61
CA LEU A 34 18.09 10.73 11.05
C LEU A 34 17.68 10.05 12.36
N ALA A 35 17.24 10.83 13.36
CA ALA A 35 16.77 10.27 14.63
C ALA A 35 15.57 9.35 14.44
N CYS A 36 14.54 9.78 13.70
CA CYS A 36 13.32 9.00 13.45
C CYS A 36 13.62 7.75 12.60
N ILE A 37 14.41 7.87 11.55
CA ILE A 37 14.80 6.73 10.69
C ILE A 37 15.62 5.73 11.51
N GLY A 38 16.51 6.19 12.40
CA GLY A 38 17.27 5.34 13.31
C GLY A 38 16.34 4.51 14.22
N VAL A 39 15.34 5.15 14.83
CA VAL A 39 14.35 4.46 15.66
C VAL A 39 13.56 3.44 14.84
N LEU A 40 13.06 3.82 13.64
CA LEU A 40 12.36 2.93 12.74
C LEU A 40 13.20 1.69 12.36
N PHE A 41 14.49 1.91 12.07
CA PHE A 41 15.42 0.82 11.77
C PHE A 41 15.60 -0.14 12.94
N LEU A 42 15.77 0.38 14.16
CA LEU A 42 15.85 -0.45 15.37
C LEU A 42 14.55 -1.24 15.62
N CYS A 43 13.39 -0.62 15.41
CA CYS A 43 12.09 -1.30 15.49
C CYS A 43 11.98 -2.41 14.45
N ALA A 44 12.38 -2.15 13.19
CA ALA A 44 12.38 -3.16 12.13
C ALA A 44 13.29 -4.34 12.48
N LEU A 45 14.50 -4.09 12.98
CA LEU A 45 15.41 -5.13 13.42
C LEU A 45 14.81 -5.99 14.55
N ARG A 46 14.12 -5.37 15.51
CA ARG A 46 13.42 -6.10 16.58
C ARG A 46 12.31 -6.96 16.03
N CYS A 47 11.47 -6.43 15.15
CA CYS A 47 10.39 -7.20 14.50
C CYS A 47 10.93 -8.40 13.73
N ILE A 48 11.99 -8.22 12.94
CA ILE A 48 12.62 -9.30 12.17
C ILE A 48 13.25 -10.34 13.11
N ARG A 49 13.90 -9.93 14.19
CA ARG A 49 14.49 -10.85 15.20
C ARG A 49 13.41 -11.60 15.95
N SER A 50 12.34 -10.94 16.36
CA SER A 50 11.20 -11.57 17.04
C SER A 50 10.52 -12.62 16.15
N SER A 51 10.48 -12.40 14.85
CA SER A 51 9.96 -13.37 13.89
C SER A 51 10.87 -14.63 13.74
N ARG A 52 12.10 -14.57 14.25
CA ARG A 52 13.07 -15.69 14.23
C ARG A 52 12.98 -16.60 15.45
N ASN A 53 12.51 -16.08 16.60
CA ASN A 53 12.43 -16.81 17.87
C ASN A 53 10.97 -16.95 18.32
N PRO A 54 10.19 -17.86 17.74
CA PRO A 54 8.94 -18.26 18.38
C PRO A 54 9.33 -19.08 19.61
N SER A 55 9.18 -18.51 20.81
CA SER A 55 9.35 -19.21 22.08
C SER A 55 8.51 -20.48 22.09
N GLY A 56 9.16 -21.63 21.92
CA GLY A 56 8.74 -22.95 22.42
C GLY A 56 7.57 -23.68 21.76
N GLN A 57 6.83 -23.11 20.83
CA GLN A 57 5.85 -23.85 20.04
C GLN A 57 6.25 -23.76 18.57
N ALA A 58 6.48 -24.92 17.96
CA ALA A 58 6.75 -25.06 16.53
C ALA A 58 5.62 -24.38 15.73
N ALA A 59 5.75 -23.09 15.52
CA ALA A 59 4.97 -22.42 14.51
C ALA A 59 5.49 -22.96 13.18
N ASP A 60 4.68 -23.74 12.48
CA ASP A 60 4.88 -24.07 11.07
C ASP A 60 5.25 -22.77 10.36
N GLY A 61 6.54 -22.55 10.14
CA GLY A 61 7.10 -21.25 9.75
C GLY A 61 6.78 -20.85 8.30
N ASN A 62 6.14 -21.74 7.54
CA ASN A 62 5.90 -21.56 6.13
C ASN A 62 4.40 -21.50 5.81
N ILE A 63 4.03 -20.53 5.01
CA ILE A 63 2.69 -20.43 4.45
C ILE A 63 2.61 -21.44 3.30
N GLN A 64 1.80 -22.48 3.46
CA GLN A 64 1.53 -23.45 2.40
C GLN A 64 0.42 -22.92 1.51
N THR A 65 0.74 -22.63 0.26
CA THR A 65 -0.26 -22.16 -0.71
C THR A 65 -0.01 -22.78 -2.07
N GLY A 66 -1.09 -23.08 -2.81
CA GLY A 66 -1.02 -23.51 -4.20
C GLY A 66 -0.58 -22.34 -5.10
N LEU A 67 0.27 -22.61 -6.08
CA LEU A 67 0.68 -21.60 -7.05
C LEU A 67 -0.54 -20.98 -7.75
N TRP A 68 -1.52 -21.79 -8.13
CA TRP A 68 -2.74 -21.33 -8.79
C TRP A 68 -3.62 -20.45 -7.89
N THR A 69 -3.65 -20.71 -6.59
CA THR A 69 -4.37 -19.85 -5.63
C THR A 69 -3.71 -18.49 -5.53
N VAL A 70 -2.39 -18.44 -5.47
CA VAL A 70 -1.63 -17.17 -5.43
C VAL A 70 -1.83 -16.37 -6.71
N LEU A 71 -1.66 -17.01 -7.88
CA LEU A 71 -1.84 -16.35 -9.17
C LEU A 71 -3.29 -15.90 -9.38
N GLY A 72 -4.27 -16.74 -9.05
CA GLY A 72 -5.69 -16.40 -9.15
C GLY A 72 -6.08 -15.24 -8.23
N SER A 73 -5.59 -15.22 -6.99
CA SER A 73 -5.82 -14.12 -6.06
C SER A 73 -5.14 -12.82 -6.54
N LEU A 74 -3.94 -12.91 -7.09
CA LEU A 74 -3.25 -11.74 -7.65
C LEU A 74 -4.02 -11.18 -8.85
N LEU A 75 -4.46 -12.01 -9.78
CA LEU A 75 -5.28 -11.59 -10.93
C LEU A 75 -6.61 -10.98 -10.48
N PHE A 76 -7.23 -11.54 -9.44
CA PHE A 76 -8.43 -11.00 -8.84
C PHE A 76 -8.22 -9.59 -8.27
N PHE A 77 -7.12 -9.36 -7.53
CA PHE A 77 -6.81 -8.02 -6.99
C PHE A 77 -6.43 -7.03 -8.09
N ILE A 78 -5.75 -7.48 -9.15
CA ILE A 78 -5.50 -6.69 -10.35
C ILE A 78 -6.83 -6.22 -10.96
N ALA A 79 -7.79 -7.12 -11.16
CA ALA A 79 -9.10 -6.78 -11.69
C ALA A 79 -9.86 -5.80 -10.77
N ILE A 80 -9.89 -6.05 -9.46
CA ILE A 80 -10.54 -5.15 -8.49
C ILE A 80 -9.88 -3.76 -8.51
N GLY A 81 -8.55 -3.69 -8.50
CA GLY A 81 -7.82 -2.42 -8.55
C GLY A 81 -8.12 -1.63 -9.83
N TYR A 82 -8.30 -2.32 -10.96
CA TYR A 82 -8.72 -1.71 -12.22
C TYR A 82 -10.11 -1.06 -12.06
N TYR A 83 -11.10 -1.80 -11.59
CA TYR A 83 -12.46 -1.28 -11.39
C TYR A 83 -12.56 -0.25 -10.27
N ALA A 84 -11.64 -0.27 -9.29
CA ALA A 84 -11.55 0.76 -8.26
C ALA A 84 -10.98 2.10 -8.77
N GLY A 85 -10.54 2.16 -10.03
CA GLY A 85 -10.00 3.37 -10.65
C GLY A 85 -8.56 3.69 -10.26
N TYR A 86 -7.83 2.76 -9.62
CA TYR A 86 -6.41 2.99 -9.31
C TYR A 86 -5.61 3.18 -10.60
N GLY A 87 -4.75 4.21 -10.63
CA GLY A 87 -3.91 4.50 -11.79
C GLY A 87 -4.64 5.09 -13.01
N ARG A 88 -5.91 5.51 -12.88
CA ARG A 88 -6.72 6.08 -13.97
C ARG A 88 -6.90 5.13 -15.17
N PHE A 89 -6.90 3.83 -14.94
CA PHE A 89 -7.19 2.86 -15.99
C PHE A 89 -8.68 2.65 -16.23
N ALA A 90 -9.52 3.03 -15.26
CA ALA A 90 -10.98 3.03 -15.35
C ALA A 90 -11.55 4.35 -14.80
N ASP A 91 -12.86 4.52 -14.90
CA ASP A 91 -13.56 5.70 -14.40
C ASP A 91 -13.33 5.90 -12.91
N GLN A 92 -13.05 7.15 -12.56
CA GLN A 92 -12.76 7.55 -11.20
C GLN A 92 -13.91 8.41 -10.64
N PRO A 93 -14.38 8.16 -9.39
CA PRO A 93 -15.34 9.02 -8.72
C PRO A 93 -14.74 10.41 -8.46
N PHE A 94 -15.62 11.40 -8.21
CA PHE A 94 -15.27 12.83 -8.05
C PHE A 94 -14.10 13.09 -7.09
N ASP A 95 -13.99 12.32 -6.02
CA ASP A 95 -12.91 12.47 -5.01
C ASP A 95 -11.50 12.31 -5.60
N TRP A 96 -11.38 11.55 -6.69
CA TRP A 96 -10.08 11.33 -7.35
C TRP A 96 -9.50 12.58 -8.01
N TYR A 97 -10.28 13.60 -8.33
CA TYR A 97 -9.74 14.85 -8.86
C TYR A 97 -8.71 15.46 -7.89
N LYS A 98 -9.04 15.49 -6.61
CA LYS A 98 -8.14 15.97 -5.56
C LYS A 98 -6.88 15.09 -5.45
N HIS A 99 -7.05 13.77 -5.44
CA HIS A 99 -5.95 12.82 -5.34
C HIS A 99 -5.01 12.89 -6.54
N ASN A 100 -5.56 13.04 -7.73
CA ASN A 100 -4.77 13.21 -8.96
C ASN A 100 -4.01 14.55 -8.97
N ALA A 101 -4.60 15.63 -8.47
CA ALA A 101 -3.92 16.91 -8.32
C ALA A 101 -2.73 16.82 -7.35
N ILE A 102 -2.91 16.18 -6.19
CA ILE A 102 -1.83 15.93 -5.23
C ILE A 102 -0.70 15.10 -5.85
N MET A 103 -1.03 14.03 -6.57
CA MET A 103 -0.02 13.22 -7.26
C MET A 103 0.72 14.00 -8.34
N ALA A 104 0.02 14.86 -9.11
CA ALA A 104 0.63 15.70 -10.13
C ALA A 104 1.63 16.67 -9.51
N ASP A 105 1.26 17.33 -8.41
CA ASP A 105 2.15 18.21 -7.66
C ASP A 105 3.36 17.46 -7.07
N LEU A 106 3.14 16.29 -6.47
CA LEU A 106 4.23 15.46 -5.96
C LEU A 106 5.17 14.99 -7.07
N THR A 107 4.67 14.75 -8.27
CA THR A 107 5.50 14.29 -9.40
C THR A 107 6.29 15.42 -10.02
N SER A 108 5.69 16.62 -10.19
CA SER A 108 6.27 17.71 -10.96
C SER A 108 7.08 18.71 -10.11
N ARG A 109 6.69 18.94 -8.84
CA ARG A 109 7.30 19.97 -7.99
C ARG A 109 8.47 19.43 -7.16
N PRO A 110 9.43 20.25 -6.75
CA PRO A 110 10.44 19.87 -5.78
C PRO A 110 9.82 19.50 -4.43
N TRP A 111 10.44 18.60 -3.68
CA TRP A 111 10.03 18.21 -2.33
C TRP A 111 10.84 18.93 -1.26
N PRO A 112 10.20 19.37 -0.15
CA PRO A 112 8.76 19.35 0.11
C PRO A 112 7.99 20.30 -0.80
N VAL A 113 6.72 19.92 -1.12
CA VAL A 113 5.88 20.77 -1.99
C VAL A 113 5.33 21.94 -1.18
N TYR A 114 5.56 23.16 -1.67
CA TYR A 114 5.04 24.40 -1.10
C TYR A 114 4.04 25.06 -2.06
N TYR A 115 3.02 25.65 -1.47
CA TYR A 115 2.07 26.52 -2.14
C TYR A 115 2.20 27.95 -1.62
N THR A 116 2.13 28.93 -2.52
CA THR A 116 2.12 30.34 -2.18
C THR A 116 0.74 30.90 -2.48
N ASN A 117 0.04 31.40 -1.48
CA ASN A 117 -1.23 32.05 -1.64
C ASN A 117 -1.22 33.39 -0.88
N ARG A 118 -1.35 34.52 -1.60
CA ARG A 118 -1.43 35.88 -1.04
C ARG A 118 -0.39 36.18 0.04
N ASN A 119 0.90 35.84 -0.19
CA ASN A 119 2.03 35.98 0.73
C ASN A 119 2.08 34.96 1.90
N GLU A 120 1.20 33.99 1.93
CA GLU A 120 1.30 32.87 2.87
C GLU A 120 1.93 31.64 2.18
N TYR A 121 2.85 31.01 2.90
CA TYR A 121 3.47 29.75 2.47
C TYR A 121 2.83 28.59 3.22
N SER A 122 2.23 27.67 2.49
CA SER A 122 1.72 26.42 3.06
C SER A 122 2.44 25.22 2.45
N MET A 123 2.79 24.27 3.29
CA MET A 123 3.42 23.01 2.89
C MET A 123 2.37 21.94 2.69
N LEU A 124 2.50 21.13 1.66
CA LEU A 124 1.62 19.99 1.43
C LEU A 124 1.85 18.95 2.54
N THR A 125 0.87 18.76 3.42
CA THR A 125 0.89 17.83 4.55
C THR A 125 -0.34 16.90 4.60
N TYR A 126 -1.08 16.83 3.51
CA TYR A 126 -2.20 15.89 3.36
C TYR A 126 -1.72 14.43 3.49
N TYR A 127 -2.61 13.42 3.52
CA TYR A 127 -2.17 12.02 3.61
C TYR A 127 -1.49 11.55 2.32
N ILE A 128 -0.26 12.04 2.15
CA ILE A 128 0.56 11.82 0.96
C ILE A 128 1.30 10.47 0.95
N ALA A 129 1.27 9.72 2.05
CA ALA A 129 2.04 8.48 2.19
C ALA A 129 1.75 7.46 1.08
N GLN A 130 0.49 7.36 0.64
CA GLN A 130 0.08 6.47 -0.45
C GLN A 130 0.68 6.89 -1.79
N TYR A 131 0.94 8.19 -1.99
CA TYR A 131 1.38 8.78 -3.27
C TYR A 131 2.88 9.01 -3.35
N ILE A 132 3.59 9.10 -2.22
CA ILE A 132 5.02 9.43 -2.19
C ILE A 132 5.85 8.45 -3.01
N VAL A 133 5.68 7.14 -2.81
CA VAL A 133 6.46 6.13 -3.54
C VAL A 133 6.11 6.14 -5.04
N PRO A 134 4.83 6.11 -5.46
CA PRO A 134 4.46 6.27 -6.86
C PRO A 134 4.99 7.55 -7.49
N SER A 135 4.88 8.69 -6.78
CA SER A 135 5.36 9.97 -7.30
C SER A 135 6.88 10.05 -7.39
N ALA A 136 7.62 9.40 -6.47
CA ALA A 136 9.07 9.26 -6.59
C ALA A 136 9.46 8.51 -7.87
N ILE A 137 8.75 7.42 -8.17
CA ILE A 137 8.96 6.66 -9.41
C ILE A 137 8.67 7.53 -10.62
N GLY A 138 7.50 8.19 -10.67
CA GLY A 138 7.14 9.08 -11.77
C GLY A 138 8.12 10.24 -11.94
N LYS A 139 8.67 10.77 -10.85
CA LYS A 139 9.68 11.82 -10.83
C LYS A 139 11.01 11.36 -11.46
N ILE A 140 11.45 10.14 -11.14
CA ILE A 140 12.67 9.53 -11.72
C ILE A 140 12.51 9.36 -13.24
N PHE A 141 11.34 8.92 -13.70
CA PHE A 141 11.07 8.70 -15.12
C PHE A 141 10.56 9.95 -15.85
N GLY A 142 10.38 11.09 -15.16
CA GLY A 142 9.85 12.33 -15.74
C GLY A 142 8.44 12.19 -16.33
N SER A 143 7.61 11.29 -15.80
CA SER A 143 6.32 10.95 -16.40
C SER A 143 5.23 10.75 -15.36
N PHE A 144 4.14 11.52 -15.50
CA PHE A 144 2.95 11.33 -14.65
C PHE A 144 2.26 9.99 -14.91
N ARG A 145 2.32 9.46 -16.13
CA ARG A 145 1.84 8.10 -16.44
C ARG A 145 2.56 7.02 -15.64
N CYS A 146 3.87 7.19 -15.42
CA CYS A 146 4.62 6.29 -14.55
C CYS A 146 4.14 6.38 -13.09
N THR A 147 3.78 7.56 -12.59
CA THR A 147 3.16 7.75 -11.26
C THR A 147 1.84 6.99 -11.16
N GLU A 148 0.96 7.12 -12.16
CA GLU A 148 -0.34 6.46 -12.20
C GLU A 148 -0.19 4.93 -12.19
N SER A 149 0.68 4.41 -13.05
CA SER A 149 0.96 2.96 -13.11
C SER A 149 1.62 2.44 -11.84
N ALA A 150 2.54 3.21 -11.27
CA ALA A 150 3.19 2.87 -10.01
C ALA A 150 2.19 2.89 -8.83
N LEU A 151 1.24 3.84 -8.80
CA LEU A 151 0.17 3.85 -7.79
C LEU A 151 -0.69 2.60 -7.88
N TYR A 152 -1.05 2.20 -9.09
CA TYR A 152 -1.80 0.98 -9.31
C TYR A 152 -1.06 -0.24 -8.75
N ALA A 153 0.18 -0.42 -9.16
CA ALA A 153 1.00 -1.54 -8.69
C ALA A 153 1.24 -1.51 -7.16
N TRP A 154 1.44 -0.32 -6.60
CA TRP A 154 1.64 -0.10 -5.17
C TRP A 154 0.41 -0.53 -4.35
N ASN A 155 -0.79 -0.15 -4.79
CA ASN A 155 -2.03 -0.54 -4.11
C ASN A 155 -2.28 -2.05 -4.22
N ILE A 156 -2.06 -2.65 -5.41
CA ILE A 156 -2.18 -4.10 -5.59
C ILE A 156 -1.20 -4.85 -4.69
N LEU A 157 0.05 -4.39 -4.60
CA LEU A 157 1.04 -4.97 -3.68
C LEU A 157 0.56 -4.91 -2.23
N GLY A 158 0.02 -3.78 -1.78
CA GLY A 158 -0.52 -3.63 -0.42
C GLY A 158 -1.65 -4.60 -0.11
N ILE A 159 -2.63 -4.69 -1.01
CA ILE A 159 -3.76 -5.63 -0.90
C ILE A 159 -3.25 -7.08 -0.87
N PHE A 160 -2.30 -7.41 -1.73
CA PHE A 160 -1.73 -8.75 -1.80
C PHE A 160 -0.96 -9.13 -0.52
N LEU A 161 -0.22 -8.19 0.08
CA LEU A 161 0.43 -8.40 1.38
C LEU A 161 -0.58 -8.67 2.49
N VAL A 162 -1.70 -7.93 2.53
CA VAL A 162 -2.79 -8.18 3.49
C VAL A 162 -3.34 -9.59 3.30
N PHE A 163 -3.59 -10.02 2.07
CA PHE A 163 -4.05 -11.37 1.76
C PHE A 163 -3.09 -12.45 2.28
N LEU A 164 -1.79 -12.30 2.04
CA LEU A 164 -0.79 -13.25 2.52
C LEU A 164 -0.73 -13.30 4.06
N HIS A 165 -0.87 -12.15 4.73
CA HIS A 165 -0.96 -12.11 6.19
C HIS A 165 -2.23 -12.77 6.71
N MET A 166 -3.39 -12.59 6.05
CA MET A 166 -4.64 -13.27 6.41
C MET A 166 -4.50 -14.80 6.33
N ILE A 167 -3.93 -15.32 5.23
CA ILE A 167 -3.67 -16.75 5.08
C ILE A 167 -2.75 -17.25 6.21
N SER A 168 -1.68 -16.51 6.49
CA SER A 168 -0.71 -16.84 7.53
C SER A 168 -1.35 -16.86 8.92
N TYR A 169 -2.16 -15.85 9.24
CA TYR A 169 -2.82 -15.71 10.54
C TYR A 169 -3.88 -16.78 10.76
N LEU A 170 -4.73 -17.01 9.78
CA LEU A 170 -5.80 -18.01 9.83
C LEU A 170 -5.28 -19.46 9.65
N LYS A 171 -3.98 -19.63 9.38
CA LYS A 171 -3.35 -20.94 9.11
C LYS A 171 -4.10 -21.73 8.04
N SER A 172 -4.67 -21.05 7.05
CA SER A 172 -5.49 -21.67 6.03
C SER A 172 -4.63 -22.52 5.09
N LYS A 173 -4.79 -23.85 5.18
CA LYS A 173 -4.06 -24.82 4.34
C LYS A 173 -4.88 -25.22 3.11
N SER A 174 -6.20 -25.08 3.14
CA SER A 174 -7.07 -25.44 2.01
C SER A 174 -7.17 -24.32 0.99
N SER A 175 -7.21 -24.66 -0.29
CA SER A 175 -7.41 -23.69 -1.37
C SER A 175 -8.74 -22.93 -1.20
N GLY A 176 -9.81 -23.58 -0.76
CA GLY A 176 -11.11 -22.96 -0.50
C GLY A 176 -11.03 -21.87 0.59
N GLY A 177 -10.35 -22.16 1.72
CA GLY A 177 -10.15 -21.17 2.76
C GLY A 177 -9.29 -19.96 2.31
N GLN A 178 -8.30 -20.19 1.46
CA GLN A 178 -7.47 -19.14 0.91
C GLN A 178 -8.25 -18.27 -0.09
N ILE A 179 -9.11 -18.85 -0.90
CA ILE A 179 -10.03 -18.12 -1.79
C ILE A 179 -10.99 -17.26 -0.96
N LEU A 180 -11.55 -17.80 0.12
CA LEU A 180 -12.38 -17.02 1.04
C LEU A 180 -11.64 -15.83 1.64
N CYS A 181 -10.37 -15.96 2.00
CA CYS A 181 -9.53 -14.85 2.43
C CYS A 181 -9.41 -13.77 1.34
N ALA A 182 -9.21 -14.17 0.08
CA ALA A 182 -9.12 -13.23 -1.02
C ALA A 182 -10.44 -12.48 -1.26
N LEU A 183 -11.56 -13.18 -1.19
CA LEU A 183 -12.91 -12.60 -1.36
C LEU A 183 -13.31 -11.71 -0.17
N ALA A 184 -12.84 -11.99 1.04
CA ALA A 184 -13.16 -11.22 2.24
C ALA A 184 -12.60 -9.77 2.17
N ILE A 185 -11.44 -9.57 1.54
CA ILE A 185 -10.79 -8.25 1.47
C ILE A 185 -11.69 -7.18 0.83
N PRO A 186 -12.25 -7.36 -0.38
CA PRO A 186 -13.13 -6.36 -0.96
C PRO A 186 -14.48 -6.24 -0.25
N LEU A 187 -14.90 -7.24 0.52
CA LEU A 187 -16.16 -7.17 1.28
C LEU A 187 -16.14 -6.07 2.36
N PHE A 188 -14.97 -5.69 2.88
CA PHE A 188 -14.87 -4.54 3.80
C PHE A 188 -15.23 -3.21 3.14
N SER A 189 -15.17 -3.10 1.82
CA SER A 189 -15.64 -1.93 1.06
C SER A 189 -17.09 -2.04 0.57
N LEU A 190 -17.71 -3.20 0.72
CA LEU A 190 -19.06 -3.47 0.26
C LEU A 190 -20.13 -2.51 0.82
N PRO A 191 -20.12 -2.12 2.12
CA PRO A 191 -21.09 -1.17 2.66
C PRO A 191 -21.06 0.18 1.94
N VAL A 192 -19.87 0.65 1.54
CA VAL A 192 -19.70 1.90 0.78
C VAL A 192 -20.24 1.75 -0.66
N ALA A 193 -19.99 0.61 -1.29
CA ALA A 193 -20.51 0.33 -2.63
C ALA A 193 -22.05 0.20 -2.62
N LEU A 194 -22.61 -0.49 -1.63
CA LEU A 194 -24.05 -0.63 -1.45
C LEU A 194 -24.73 0.71 -1.16
N SER A 195 -24.16 1.57 -0.31
CA SER A 195 -24.72 2.89 -0.03
C SER A 195 -24.78 3.75 -1.29
N LYS A 196 -23.74 3.71 -2.14
CA LYS A 196 -23.74 4.43 -3.42
C LYS A 196 -24.79 3.86 -4.39
N LEU A 197 -24.97 2.55 -4.42
CA LEU A 197 -25.97 1.89 -5.25
C LEU A 197 -27.39 2.29 -4.81
N ILE A 198 -27.65 2.25 -3.50
CA ILE A 198 -28.94 2.66 -2.92
C ILE A 198 -29.21 4.13 -3.23
N LEU A 199 -28.26 5.04 -2.98
CA LEU A 199 -28.44 6.45 -3.30
C LEU A 199 -28.73 6.70 -4.79
N LYS A 200 -28.11 5.95 -5.70
CA LYS A 200 -28.33 6.07 -7.15
C LYS A 200 -29.73 5.66 -7.58
N TYR A 201 -30.40 4.75 -6.86
CA TYR A 201 -31.72 4.25 -7.22
C TYR A 201 -32.86 4.89 -6.42
N PHE A 202 -32.56 5.63 -5.34
CA PHE A 202 -33.57 6.30 -4.49
C PHE A 202 -33.49 7.84 -4.53
N THR A 203 -32.60 8.40 -5.33
CA THR A 203 -32.53 9.82 -5.73
C THR A 203 -32.70 9.97 -7.23
#